data_b31c259198d1d8c3c13c4c116ba8f67f
#
_entry.id   b31c259198d1d8c3c13c4c116ba8f67f
#
_cell.length_a   1.000
_cell.length_b   1.000
_cell.length_c   1.000
_cell.angle_alpha   90.00
_cell.angle_beta   90.00
_cell.angle_gamma   90.00
#
_symmetry.space_group_name_H-M   'P 1'
#
loop_
_entity.id
_entity.type
_entity.pdbx_description
1 polymer ?
#
loop_
_entity_poly.entity_id
_entity_poly.type
_entity_poly.pdbx_seq_one_letter_code
_entity_poly.pdbx_strand_id
1 'polypeptide(L)'
;MKKYVCTVCGYIAEGEIPAQCPVCKAPASAFVEKTGNTYVTEHVVGIGKAEGVPQEIVDGLRANFEGECSEVGMDLAMARVAEREGYPEIAEAYKRYAYEEADHASRFAELLGEVVTDSTKKNLMMRAEAECGACAGKMDLAKKAKALNLDAIHDTVHEMAKDEARHGRGFEGLLKRYFNTEV
;
A
#
# COMPACT_ATOMS: atom_id res chain seq x y z
N MET A 1 -25.88 -31.16 8.65
CA MET A 1 -25.26 -30.53 7.48
C MET A 1 -24.03 -29.80 7.98
N LYS A 2 -22.89 -29.93 7.31
CA LYS A 2 -21.68 -29.20 7.69
C LYS A 2 -21.89 -27.72 7.45
N LYS A 3 -21.30 -26.89 8.29
CA LYS A 3 -21.28 -25.43 8.12
C LYS A 3 -19.84 -24.96 7.94
N TYR A 4 -19.64 -24.02 7.05
CA TYR A 4 -18.34 -23.41 6.78
C TYR A 4 -18.43 -21.91 6.98
N VAL A 5 -17.47 -21.32 7.65
CA VAL A 5 -17.42 -19.89 7.89
C VAL A 5 -16.33 -19.25 7.03
N CYS A 6 -16.67 -18.17 6.36
CA CYS A 6 -15.69 -17.31 5.70
C CYS A 6 -14.88 -16.57 6.76
N THR A 7 -13.58 -16.81 6.81
CA THR A 7 -12.68 -16.21 7.81
C THR A 7 -12.47 -14.70 7.61
N VAL A 8 -12.86 -14.17 6.45
CA VAL A 8 -12.77 -12.73 6.13
C VAL A 8 -13.98 -11.95 6.65
N CYS A 9 -15.22 -12.41 6.39
CA CYS A 9 -16.43 -11.63 6.71
C CYS A 9 -17.42 -12.33 7.64
N GLY A 10 -17.15 -13.59 8.03
CA GLY A 10 -18.04 -14.35 8.92
C GLY A 10 -19.28 -14.96 8.25
N TYR A 11 -19.45 -14.83 6.91
CA TYR A 11 -20.55 -15.50 6.20
C TYR A 11 -20.50 -17.01 6.42
N ILE A 12 -21.67 -17.63 6.65
CA ILE A 12 -21.77 -19.06 6.90
C ILE A 12 -22.43 -19.72 5.68
N ALA A 13 -21.68 -20.62 5.03
CA ALA A 13 -22.20 -21.53 4.01
C ALA A 13 -22.65 -22.85 4.67
N GLU A 14 -23.76 -23.42 4.21
CA GLU A 14 -24.27 -24.70 4.68
C GLU A 14 -24.15 -25.74 3.56
N GLY A 15 -23.60 -26.91 3.90
CA GLY A 15 -23.42 -28.03 2.98
C GLY A 15 -22.09 -28.01 2.25
N GLU A 16 -21.88 -27.08 1.33
CA GLU A 16 -20.68 -27.00 0.49
C GLU A 16 -20.02 -25.63 0.59
N ILE A 17 -18.70 -25.60 0.38
CA ILE A 17 -17.94 -24.34 0.28
C ILE A 17 -18.20 -23.75 -1.11
N PRO A 18 -18.71 -22.51 -1.22
CA PRO A 18 -18.86 -21.84 -2.52
C PRO A 18 -17.48 -21.55 -3.11
N ALA A 19 -17.38 -21.49 -4.45
CA ALA A 19 -16.15 -21.13 -5.13
C ALA A 19 -15.62 -19.74 -4.71
N GLN A 20 -16.56 -18.87 -4.32
CA GLN A 20 -16.32 -17.53 -3.87
C GLN A 20 -17.34 -17.12 -2.82
N CYS A 21 -16.95 -16.37 -1.82
CA CYS A 21 -17.88 -15.86 -0.81
C CYS A 21 -18.90 -14.90 -1.46
N PRO A 22 -20.22 -15.13 -1.30
CA PRO A 22 -21.22 -14.26 -1.92
C PRO A 22 -21.26 -12.85 -1.33
N VAL A 23 -20.72 -12.67 -0.12
CA VAL A 23 -20.74 -11.40 0.61
C VAL A 23 -19.48 -10.56 0.31
N CYS A 24 -18.29 -11.12 0.58
CA CYS A 24 -17.04 -10.36 0.52
C CYS A 24 -16.12 -10.76 -0.65
N LYS A 25 -16.58 -11.67 -1.52
CA LYS A 25 -15.84 -12.14 -2.69
C LYS A 25 -14.54 -12.90 -2.39
N ALA A 26 -14.25 -13.22 -1.14
CA ALA A 26 -13.10 -14.03 -0.77
C ALA A 26 -13.15 -15.41 -1.46
N PRO A 27 -12.00 -15.99 -1.85
CA PRO A 27 -11.94 -17.29 -2.51
C PRO A 27 -12.38 -18.43 -1.59
N ALA A 28 -12.66 -19.60 -2.17
CA ALA A 28 -13.05 -20.79 -1.41
C ALA A 28 -12.06 -21.19 -0.30
N SER A 29 -10.76 -20.88 -0.50
CA SER A 29 -9.70 -21.12 0.50
C SER A 29 -9.86 -20.33 1.79
N ALA A 30 -10.67 -19.27 1.79
CA ALA A 30 -11.00 -18.49 2.98
C ALA A 30 -12.12 -19.12 3.84
N PHE A 31 -12.63 -20.31 3.49
CA PHE A 31 -13.63 -21.00 4.28
C PHE A 31 -13.02 -22.10 5.13
N VAL A 32 -13.43 -22.16 6.40
CA VAL A 32 -13.07 -23.22 7.34
C VAL A 32 -14.33 -23.90 7.90
N GLU A 33 -14.25 -25.18 8.23
CA GLU A 33 -15.37 -25.89 8.86
C GLU A 33 -15.67 -25.28 10.25
N LYS A 34 -16.93 -24.92 10.48
CA LYS A 34 -17.36 -24.31 11.74
C LYS A 34 -17.56 -25.39 12.80
N THR A 35 -16.58 -25.58 13.66
CA THR A 35 -16.57 -26.58 14.74
C THR A 35 -16.79 -25.98 16.14
N GLY A 36 -17.14 -24.71 16.24
CA GLY A 36 -17.32 -23.97 17.49
C GLY A 36 -17.38 -22.48 17.26
N ASN A 37 -16.85 -21.70 18.19
CA ASN A 37 -16.65 -20.27 17.98
C ASN A 37 -15.53 -20.06 16.96
N THR A 38 -15.83 -19.29 15.90
CA THR A 38 -14.88 -18.96 14.84
C THR A 38 -14.74 -17.45 14.78
N TYR A 39 -13.49 -16.98 14.87
CA TYR A 39 -13.18 -15.58 14.79
C TYR A 39 -12.71 -15.24 13.37
N VAL A 40 -13.19 -14.11 12.84
CA VAL A 40 -12.78 -13.59 11.53
C VAL A 40 -11.47 -12.84 11.73
N THR A 41 -10.36 -13.42 11.28
CA THR A 41 -9.02 -12.89 11.50
C THR A 41 -8.17 -12.82 10.24
N GLU A 42 -8.64 -13.39 9.13
CA GLU A 42 -7.89 -13.43 7.89
C GLU A 42 -8.14 -12.18 7.04
N HIS A 43 -7.10 -11.78 6.35
CA HIS A 43 -7.09 -10.68 5.41
C HIS A 43 -6.87 -11.21 3.99
N VAL A 44 -7.61 -10.72 3.02
CA VAL A 44 -7.48 -11.15 1.62
C VAL A 44 -7.11 -9.95 0.77
N VAL A 45 -5.91 -9.99 0.20
CA VAL A 45 -5.42 -8.98 -0.74
C VAL A 45 -6.06 -9.19 -2.12
N GLY A 46 -6.54 -8.12 -2.76
CA GLY A 46 -7.10 -8.15 -4.10
C GLY A 46 -8.58 -8.51 -4.18
N ILE A 47 -9.28 -8.55 -3.06
CA ILE A 47 -10.71 -8.92 -3.01
C ILE A 47 -11.59 -7.97 -3.84
N GLY A 48 -11.20 -6.71 -3.98
CA GLY A 48 -11.91 -5.71 -4.78
C GLY A 48 -11.87 -5.97 -6.28
N LYS A 49 -10.99 -6.87 -6.74
CA LYS A 49 -10.87 -7.33 -8.15
C LYS A 49 -11.34 -8.77 -8.34
N ALA A 50 -12.05 -9.34 -7.37
CA ALA A 50 -12.59 -10.67 -7.47
C ALA A 50 -13.60 -10.80 -8.62
N GLU A 51 -13.81 -12.02 -9.13
CA GLU A 51 -14.79 -12.28 -10.17
C GLU A 51 -16.18 -11.74 -9.79
N GLY A 52 -16.82 -11.05 -10.73
CA GLY A 52 -18.13 -10.43 -10.54
C GLY A 52 -18.11 -9.04 -9.90
N VAL A 53 -16.96 -8.46 -9.60
CA VAL A 53 -16.85 -7.04 -9.22
C VAL A 53 -16.91 -6.19 -10.50
N PRO A 54 -17.87 -5.23 -10.62
CA PRO A 54 -17.96 -4.37 -11.78
C PRO A 54 -16.70 -3.50 -11.98
N GLN A 55 -16.31 -3.28 -13.25
CA GLN A 55 -15.11 -2.50 -13.56
C GLN A 55 -15.16 -1.08 -12.98
N GLU A 56 -16.34 -0.45 -12.98
CA GLU A 56 -16.52 0.89 -12.39
C GLU A 56 -16.14 0.96 -10.90
N ILE A 57 -16.36 -0.13 -10.16
CA ILE A 57 -15.94 -0.23 -8.75
C ILE A 57 -14.41 -0.33 -8.65
N VAL A 58 -13.80 -1.17 -9.49
CA VAL A 58 -12.33 -1.31 -9.54
C VAL A 58 -11.67 0.04 -9.89
N ASP A 59 -12.21 0.74 -10.88
CA ASP A 59 -11.70 2.04 -11.30
C ASP A 59 -11.89 3.10 -10.20
N GLY A 60 -13.02 3.05 -9.48
CA GLY A 60 -13.26 3.89 -8.30
C GLY A 60 -12.26 3.62 -7.18
N LEU A 61 -11.98 2.35 -6.87
CA LEU A 61 -10.97 1.97 -5.88
C LEU A 61 -9.58 2.50 -6.26
N ARG A 62 -9.20 2.40 -7.55
CA ARG A 62 -7.91 2.88 -8.04
C ARG A 62 -7.80 4.41 -7.97
N ALA A 63 -8.85 5.13 -8.39
CA ALA A 63 -8.89 6.59 -8.32
C ALA A 63 -8.78 7.09 -6.87
N ASN A 64 -9.47 6.42 -5.92
CA ASN A 64 -9.33 6.75 -4.50
C ASN A 64 -7.92 6.44 -3.99
N PHE A 65 -7.33 5.29 -4.30
CA PHE A 65 -5.95 4.97 -3.95
C PHE A 65 -4.96 6.06 -4.39
N GLU A 66 -5.06 6.53 -5.63
CA GLU A 66 -4.21 7.60 -6.17
C GLU A 66 -4.47 8.94 -5.47
N GLY A 67 -5.74 9.25 -5.18
CA GLY A 67 -6.14 10.44 -4.43
C GLY A 67 -5.51 10.47 -3.04
N GLU A 68 -5.76 9.45 -2.24
CA GLU A 68 -5.24 9.33 -0.87
C GLU A 68 -3.70 9.41 -0.82
N CYS A 69 -3.00 8.72 -1.74
CA CYS A 69 -1.54 8.82 -1.85
C CYS A 69 -1.07 10.26 -2.10
N SER A 70 -1.81 11.04 -2.90
CA SER A 70 -1.50 12.44 -3.18
C SER A 70 -1.77 13.33 -1.98
N GLU A 71 -2.86 13.09 -1.26
CA GLU A 71 -3.28 13.87 -0.09
C GLU A 71 -2.27 13.76 1.06
N VAL A 72 -1.66 12.58 1.28
CA VAL A 72 -0.54 12.43 2.22
C VAL A 72 0.58 13.46 1.95
N GLY A 73 1.00 13.57 0.69
CA GLY A 73 2.06 14.50 0.30
C GLY A 73 1.65 15.96 0.42
N MET A 74 0.41 16.29 0.03
CA MET A 74 -0.15 17.63 0.12
C MET A 74 -0.24 18.09 1.58
N ASP A 75 -0.84 17.30 2.44
CA ASP A 75 -1.03 17.64 3.85
C ASP A 75 0.28 17.84 4.59
N LEU A 76 1.26 16.97 4.37
CA LEU A 76 2.60 17.16 4.94
C LEU A 76 3.29 18.43 4.42
N ALA A 77 3.04 18.83 3.18
CA ALA A 77 3.55 20.08 2.62
C ALA A 77 2.85 21.29 3.23
N MET A 78 1.51 21.23 3.38
CA MET A 78 0.69 22.28 4.02
C MET A 78 1.04 22.44 5.50
N ALA A 79 1.34 21.33 6.21
CA ALA A 79 1.82 21.40 7.58
C ALA A 79 3.10 22.24 7.71
N ARG A 80 4.08 22.06 6.79
CA ARG A 80 5.30 22.88 6.77
C ARG A 80 5.04 24.35 6.47
N VAL A 81 4.02 24.67 5.68
CA VAL A 81 3.58 26.06 5.47
C VAL A 81 3.02 26.64 6.76
N ALA A 82 2.09 25.95 7.40
CA ALA A 82 1.47 26.38 8.63
C ALA A 82 2.50 26.59 9.77
N GLU A 83 3.51 25.72 9.88
CA GLU A 83 4.62 25.91 10.83
C GLU A 83 5.39 27.21 10.57
N ARG A 84 5.72 27.50 9.32
CA ARG A 84 6.46 28.74 8.96
C ARG A 84 5.64 29.99 9.18
N GLU A 85 4.32 29.90 9.07
CA GLU A 85 3.40 31.03 9.35
C GLU A 85 3.07 31.18 10.84
N GLY A 86 3.50 30.26 11.69
CA GLY A 86 3.28 30.31 13.14
C GLY A 86 1.95 29.73 13.59
N TYR A 87 1.36 28.78 12.83
CA TYR A 87 0.13 28.08 13.17
C TYR A 87 0.39 26.60 13.54
N PRO A 88 1.03 26.30 14.69
CA PRO A 88 1.42 24.96 15.05
C PRO A 88 0.23 23.98 15.20
N GLU A 89 -0.92 24.45 15.69
CA GLU A 89 -2.11 23.61 15.83
C GLU A 89 -2.68 23.17 14.48
N ILE A 90 -2.61 24.05 13.46
CA ILE A 90 -3.01 23.72 12.09
C ILE A 90 -2.01 22.73 11.49
N ALA A 91 -0.72 22.94 11.71
CA ALA A 91 0.31 22.03 11.24
C ALA A 91 0.14 20.60 11.81
N GLU A 92 -0.14 20.49 13.11
CA GLU A 92 -0.40 19.20 13.74
C GLU A 92 -1.70 18.54 13.22
N ALA A 93 -2.73 19.31 12.89
CA ALA A 93 -3.95 18.78 12.28
C ALA A 93 -3.64 18.16 10.91
N TYR A 94 -2.91 18.87 10.02
CA TYR A 94 -2.48 18.34 8.73
C TYR A 94 -1.64 17.07 8.86
N LYS A 95 -0.64 17.04 9.75
CA LYS A 95 0.17 15.85 9.99
C LYS A 95 -0.66 14.64 10.39
N ARG A 96 -1.64 14.86 11.30
CA ARG A 96 -2.54 13.79 11.75
C ARG A 96 -3.38 13.27 10.60
N TYR A 97 -3.98 14.15 9.80
CA TYR A 97 -4.79 13.74 8.66
C TYR A 97 -3.95 13.02 7.60
N ALA A 98 -2.73 13.48 7.32
CA ALA A 98 -1.82 12.75 6.43
C ALA A 98 -1.60 11.28 6.84
N TYR A 99 -1.56 10.97 8.14
CA TYR A 99 -1.48 9.59 8.60
C TYR A 99 -2.81 8.83 8.43
N GLU A 100 -3.94 9.50 8.56
CA GLU A 100 -5.25 8.90 8.28
C GLU A 100 -5.39 8.60 6.78
N GLU A 101 -4.98 9.50 5.89
CA GLU A 101 -4.97 9.28 4.44
C GLU A 101 -3.98 8.17 4.03
N ALA A 102 -2.86 8.04 4.71
CA ALA A 102 -1.95 6.91 4.49
C ALA A 102 -2.60 5.56 4.84
N ASP A 103 -3.40 5.50 5.91
CA ASP A 103 -4.18 4.30 6.27
C ASP A 103 -5.28 4.04 5.23
N HIS A 104 -6.01 5.05 4.75
CA HIS A 104 -7.00 4.92 3.69
C HIS A 104 -6.35 4.37 2.40
N ALA A 105 -5.24 4.97 1.96
CA ALA A 105 -4.48 4.49 0.81
C ALA A 105 -4.07 3.01 0.96
N SER A 106 -3.61 2.61 2.15
CA SER A 106 -3.20 1.23 2.41
C SER A 106 -4.37 0.25 2.24
N ARG A 107 -5.57 0.60 2.69
CA ARG A 107 -6.78 -0.21 2.55
C ARG A 107 -7.23 -0.34 1.09
N PHE A 108 -7.18 0.73 0.31
CA PHE A 108 -7.43 0.66 -1.13
C PHE A 108 -6.40 -0.19 -1.85
N ALA A 109 -5.11 -0.08 -1.48
CA ALA A 109 -4.05 -0.94 -2.02
C ALA A 109 -4.32 -2.42 -1.76
N GLU A 110 -4.75 -2.79 -0.55
CA GLU A 110 -5.13 -4.16 -0.20
C GLU A 110 -6.35 -4.64 -0.98
N LEU A 111 -7.40 -3.83 -1.11
CA LEU A 111 -8.57 -4.17 -1.91
C LEU A 111 -8.20 -4.43 -3.37
N LEU A 112 -7.31 -3.62 -3.95
CA LEU A 112 -6.88 -3.75 -5.35
C LEU A 112 -5.91 -4.91 -5.56
N GLY A 113 -4.97 -5.16 -4.64
CA GLY A 113 -3.91 -6.15 -4.81
C GLY A 113 -3.02 -5.89 -6.03
N GLU A 114 -2.85 -4.62 -6.42
CA GLU A 114 -2.03 -4.21 -7.58
C GLU A 114 -0.60 -3.88 -7.18
N VAL A 115 -0.45 -3.20 -6.05
CA VAL A 115 0.85 -2.73 -5.51
C VAL A 115 1.29 -3.50 -4.28
N VAL A 116 0.46 -4.40 -3.79
CA VAL A 116 0.73 -5.27 -2.63
C VAL A 116 0.21 -6.68 -2.90
N THR A 117 0.89 -7.68 -2.36
CA THR A 117 0.49 -9.09 -2.44
C THR A 117 0.36 -9.67 -1.02
N ASP A 118 -0.20 -10.85 -0.90
CA ASP A 118 -0.27 -11.64 0.33
C ASP A 118 1.06 -12.28 0.76
N SER A 119 2.15 -11.97 0.05
CA SER A 119 3.48 -12.52 0.29
C SER A 119 4.49 -11.44 0.66
N THR A 120 4.92 -11.40 1.93
CA THR A 120 5.97 -10.49 2.40
C THR A 120 7.24 -10.59 1.55
N LYS A 121 7.64 -11.79 1.15
CA LYS A 121 8.81 -11.97 0.28
C LYS A 121 8.64 -11.28 -1.06
N LYS A 122 7.49 -11.46 -1.72
CA LYS A 122 7.21 -10.81 -3.01
C LYS A 122 7.15 -9.29 -2.86
N ASN A 123 6.48 -8.80 -1.82
CA ASN A 123 6.39 -7.36 -1.55
C ASN A 123 7.77 -6.73 -1.35
N LEU A 124 8.67 -7.38 -0.61
CA LEU A 124 10.06 -6.91 -0.45
C LEU A 124 10.82 -6.88 -1.78
N MET A 125 10.66 -7.90 -2.64
CA MET A 125 11.30 -7.93 -3.96
C MET A 125 10.80 -6.78 -4.85
N MET A 126 9.49 -6.59 -4.92
CA MET A 126 8.87 -5.50 -5.69
C MET A 126 9.35 -4.14 -5.19
N ARG A 127 9.45 -3.96 -3.86
CA ARG A 127 9.92 -2.69 -3.30
C ARG A 127 11.40 -2.45 -3.58
N ALA A 128 12.27 -3.46 -3.43
CA ALA A 128 13.70 -3.31 -3.73
C ALA A 128 13.92 -2.86 -5.18
N GLU A 129 13.22 -3.48 -6.14
CA GLU A 129 13.28 -3.11 -7.56
C GLU A 129 12.73 -1.69 -7.80
N ALA A 130 11.60 -1.33 -7.21
CA ALA A 130 11.00 -0.01 -7.35
C ALA A 130 11.91 1.09 -6.79
N GLU A 131 12.56 0.88 -5.64
CA GLU A 131 13.49 1.84 -5.06
C GLU A 131 14.73 2.05 -5.94
N CYS A 132 15.24 0.99 -6.58
CA CYS A 132 16.33 1.08 -7.53
C CYS A 132 15.96 1.99 -8.70
N GLY A 133 14.78 1.79 -9.30
CA GLY A 133 14.25 2.64 -10.38
C GLY A 133 14.01 4.09 -9.93
N ALA A 134 13.41 4.28 -8.75
CA ALA A 134 13.15 5.59 -8.18
C ALA A 134 14.45 6.37 -7.90
N CYS A 135 15.48 5.69 -7.37
CA CYS A 135 16.81 6.27 -7.18
C CYS A 135 17.42 6.75 -8.50
N ALA A 136 17.40 5.91 -9.54
CA ALA A 136 17.94 6.25 -10.86
C ALA A 136 17.19 7.44 -11.47
N GLY A 137 15.88 7.44 -11.45
CA GLY A 137 15.04 8.52 -11.99
C GLY A 137 15.27 9.86 -11.28
N LYS A 138 15.31 9.85 -9.94
CA LYS A 138 15.60 11.05 -9.14
C LYS A 138 17.03 11.57 -9.40
N MET A 139 18.01 10.67 -9.51
CA MET A 139 19.39 11.05 -9.82
C MET A 139 19.51 11.73 -11.19
N ASP A 140 18.80 11.22 -12.19
CA ASP A 140 18.77 11.83 -13.52
C ASP A 140 18.12 13.22 -13.52
N LEU A 141 17.02 13.38 -12.78
CA LEU A 141 16.36 14.68 -12.60
C LEU A 141 17.29 15.67 -11.89
N ALA A 142 17.97 15.23 -10.83
CA ALA A 142 18.93 16.07 -10.09
C ALA A 142 20.08 16.53 -11.00
N LYS A 143 20.66 15.65 -11.82
CA LYS A 143 21.70 16.02 -12.80
C LYS A 143 21.22 17.07 -13.80
N LYS A 144 20.00 16.91 -14.32
CA LYS A 144 19.40 17.90 -15.24
C LYS A 144 19.19 19.25 -14.58
N ALA A 145 18.69 19.26 -13.34
CA ALA A 145 18.53 20.48 -12.56
C ALA A 145 19.87 21.19 -12.33
N LYS A 146 20.93 20.42 -12.00
CA LYS A 146 22.27 20.98 -11.82
C LYS A 146 22.82 21.61 -13.10
N ALA A 147 22.64 20.97 -14.24
CA ALA A 147 23.07 21.50 -15.54
C ALA A 147 22.39 22.83 -15.91
N LEU A 148 21.20 23.09 -15.33
CA LEU A 148 20.42 24.32 -15.50
C LEU A 148 20.66 25.34 -14.37
N ASN A 149 21.59 25.10 -13.45
CA ASN A 149 21.86 25.91 -12.25
C ASN A 149 20.63 26.06 -11.32
N LEU A 150 19.77 25.05 -11.25
CA LEU A 150 18.60 24.98 -10.36
C LEU A 150 18.98 24.27 -9.05
N ASP A 151 19.89 24.89 -8.27
CA ASP A 151 20.52 24.23 -7.12
C ASP A 151 19.53 23.77 -6.06
N ALA A 152 18.51 24.55 -5.74
CA ALA A 152 17.50 24.16 -4.76
C ALA A 152 16.72 22.87 -5.18
N ILE A 153 16.43 22.74 -6.48
CA ILE A 153 15.79 21.54 -7.02
C ILE A 153 16.77 20.36 -7.00
N HIS A 154 18.01 20.62 -7.48
CA HIS A 154 19.06 19.61 -7.46
C HIS A 154 19.26 19.03 -6.06
N ASP A 155 19.50 19.88 -5.07
CA ASP A 155 19.85 19.44 -3.72
C ASP A 155 18.71 18.63 -3.09
N THR A 156 17.47 19.12 -3.24
CA THR A 156 16.29 18.42 -2.72
C THR A 156 16.12 17.03 -3.35
N VAL A 157 16.18 16.96 -4.69
CA VAL A 157 15.95 15.69 -5.41
C VAL A 157 17.13 14.73 -5.24
N HIS A 158 18.35 15.25 -5.16
CA HIS A 158 19.55 14.44 -4.94
C HIS A 158 19.54 13.76 -3.55
N GLU A 159 19.12 14.47 -2.49
CA GLU A 159 18.96 13.85 -1.18
C GLU A 159 17.88 12.76 -1.19
N MET A 160 16.73 13.00 -1.85
CA MET A 160 15.71 11.96 -2.03
C MET A 160 16.26 10.73 -2.78
N ALA A 161 17.09 10.91 -3.82
CA ALA A 161 17.72 9.78 -4.51
C ALA A 161 18.60 8.93 -3.59
N LYS A 162 19.29 9.54 -2.62
CA LYS A 162 20.06 8.82 -1.60
C LYS A 162 19.17 8.06 -0.62
N ASP A 163 18.01 8.62 -0.30
CA ASP A 163 17.02 7.94 0.54
C ASP A 163 16.49 6.69 -0.16
N GLU A 164 16.14 6.77 -1.46
CA GLU A 164 15.70 5.59 -2.22
C GLU A 164 16.79 4.50 -2.27
N ALA A 165 18.05 4.89 -2.45
CA ALA A 165 19.16 3.94 -2.40
C ALA A 165 19.31 3.28 -1.01
N ARG A 166 19.02 4.00 0.06
CA ARG A 166 19.03 3.47 1.44
C ARG A 166 17.84 2.54 1.66
N HIS A 167 16.65 2.90 1.18
CA HIS A 167 15.45 2.05 1.25
C HIS A 167 15.66 0.74 0.48
N GLY A 168 16.16 0.80 -0.76
CA GLY A 168 16.43 -0.38 -1.58
C GLY A 168 17.38 -1.34 -0.88
N ARG A 169 18.54 -0.86 -0.41
CA ARG A 169 19.48 -1.68 0.37
C ARG A 169 18.86 -2.24 1.65
N GLY A 170 17.95 -1.51 2.28
CA GLY A 170 17.20 -1.99 3.44
C GLY A 170 16.33 -3.20 3.10
N PHE A 171 15.57 -3.13 2.01
CA PHE A 171 14.73 -4.24 1.53
C PHE A 171 15.56 -5.46 1.09
N GLU A 172 16.67 -5.24 0.37
CA GLU A 172 17.62 -6.31 0.00
C GLU A 172 18.20 -7.01 1.25
N GLY A 173 18.60 -6.24 2.24
CA GLY A 173 19.09 -6.78 3.52
C GLY A 173 18.06 -7.63 4.25
N LEU A 174 16.78 -7.23 4.23
CA LEU A 174 15.68 -7.99 4.81
C LEU A 174 15.40 -9.27 4.00
N LEU A 175 15.44 -9.22 2.67
CA LEU A 175 15.31 -10.39 1.79
C LEU A 175 16.40 -11.43 2.09
N LYS A 176 17.65 -10.99 2.18
CA LYS A 176 18.77 -11.87 2.51
C LYS A 176 18.61 -12.49 3.89
N ARG A 177 18.27 -11.67 4.89
CA ARG A 177 18.18 -12.09 6.29
C ARG A 177 17.07 -13.12 6.54
N TYR A 178 15.86 -12.88 6.00
CA TYR A 178 14.66 -13.67 6.33
C TYR A 178 14.34 -14.74 5.30
N PHE A 179 14.72 -14.54 4.05
CA PHE A 179 14.34 -15.41 2.94
C PHE A 179 15.53 -16.02 2.19
N ASN A 180 16.77 -15.71 2.61
CA ASN A 180 17.99 -16.13 1.92
C ASN A 180 17.94 -15.89 0.41
N THR A 181 17.43 -14.71 0.03
CA THR A 181 17.19 -14.30 -1.36
C THR A 181 17.99 -13.04 -1.64
N GLU A 182 18.67 -13.00 -2.79
CA GLU A 182 19.35 -11.82 -3.33
C GLU A 182 18.57 -11.37 -4.60
N VAL A 183 18.50 -10.05 -4.84
CA VAL A 183 17.87 -9.41 -6.01
C VAL A 183 18.84 -8.46 -6.66
#